data_7abf3af008ba661ec6b4aba915423114
#
_entry.id   7abf3af008ba661ec6b4aba915423114
#
_cell.length_a   1.000
_cell.length_b   1.000
_cell.length_c   1.000
_cell.angle_alpha   90.00
_cell.angle_beta   90.00
_cell.angle_gamma   90.00
#
_symmetry.space_group_name_H-M   'P 1'
#
loop_
_entity.id
_entity.type
_entity.pdbx_description
1 polymer ?
#
loop_
_entity_poly.entity_id
_entity_poly.type
_entity_poly.pdbx_seq_one_letter_code
_entity_poly.pdbx_strand_id
1 'polypeptide(L)'
;ANLFAGTNGYGVFLSTNSGTNWTAVNSGLTSQYVRALAVSGTNIFAGTWNGVFLSTNSGTNWTAVNNGLTSQYVQALAVSGTNIFAGTSGGGVFLSTNNGNSWTAVNNGLTSQTVYALAVSGINTFAGTLGGGVFFSTNNGANWVNINQGFTTVTTVNSLSIAYGYVFAGTGGQSVWRRLYTEIVGINNISTESPSSFSLEQNYPNPFNPTTKIKFDVAILGDVKIVVYNAMGCEVQTIVNERFQAGTYETSFDGSQLTSGVYFYKISSGDFSETKKMLLIK
;
A
#
# COMPACT_ATOMS: atom_id res chain seq x y z
N ALA A 1 21.10 -6.84 13.36
CA ALA A 1 20.06 -6.98 12.32
C ALA A 1 20.75 -7.33 11.00
N ASN A 2 20.14 -8.20 10.19
CA ASN A 2 20.63 -8.54 8.86
C ASN A 2 20.26 -7.40 7.88
N LEU A 3 21.21 -7.03 7.01
CA LEU A 3 20.99 -6.12 5.89
C LEU A 3 21.13 -6.89 4.58
N PHE A 4 20.26 -6.61 3.63
CA PHE A 4 20.30 -7.19 2.29
C PHE A 4 20.46 -6.10 1.24
N ALA A 5 21.32 -6.32 0.26
CA ALA A 5 21.53 -5.44 -0.87
C ALA A 5 21.35 -6.21 -2.19
N GLY A 6 20.39 -5.77 -2.99
CA GLY A 6 20.21 -6.23 -4.37
C GLY A 6 21.08 -5.42 -5.33
N THR A 7 21.72 -6.07 -6.27
CA THR A 7 22.66 -5.44 -7.19
C THR A 7 22.29 -5.67 -8.65
N ASN A 8 22.82 -4.83 -9.52
CA ASN A 8 22.62 -4.90 -10.95
C ASN A 8 23.71 -5.80 -11.58
N GLY A 9 23.52 -7.13 -11.50
CA GLY A 9 24.39 -8.10 -12.16
C GLY A 9 25.22 -9.01 -11.22
N TYR A 10 25.15 -8.79 -9.87
CA TYR A 10 25.89 -9.63 -8.90
C TYR A 10 24.97 -10.28 -7.87
N GLY A 11 23.64 -10.20 -8.05
CA GLY A 11 22.64 -10.83 -7.19
C GLY A 11 22.45 -10.12 -5.86
N VAL A 12 22.23 -10.89 -4.78
CA VAL A 12 21.94 -10.42 -3.44
C VAL A 12 23.15 -10.63 -2.53
N PHE A 13 23.43 -9.61 -1.72
CA PHE A 13 24.46 -9.66 -0.67
C PHE A 13 23.80 -9.49 0.69
N LEU A 14 24.33 -10.22 1.68
CA LEU A 14 23.95 -10.17 3.08
C LEU A 14 25.08 -9.56 3.92
N SER A 15 24.73 -8.65 4.81
CA SER A 15 25.59 -8.22 5.91
C SER A 15 24.92 -8.57 7.25
N THR A 16 25.67 -9.19 8.16
CA THR A 16 25.24 -9.52 9.53
C THR A 16 25.84 -8.58 10.57
N ASN A 17 26.68 -7.63 10.15
CA ASN A 17 27.45 -6.71 11.01
C ASN A 17 27.27 -5.24 10.62
N SER A 18 26.00 -4.84 10.39
CA SER A 18 25.59 -3.45 10.11
C SER A 18 26.28 -2.83 8.89
N GLY A 19 26.55 -3.64 7.86
CA GLY A 19 27.12 -3.17 6.59
C GLY A 19 28.65 -3.16 6.53
N THR A 20 29.33 -3.59 7.58
CA THR A 20 30.81 -3.63 7.61
C THR A 20 31.37 -4.62 6.58
N ASN A 21 30.77 -5.81 6.46
CA ASN A 21 31.12 -6.83 5.48
C ASN A 21 29.87 -7.35 4.78
N TRP A 22 30.03 -7.73 3.52
CA TRP A 22 28.97 -8.28 2.68
C TRP A 22 29.37 -9.61 2.06
N THR A 23 28.48 -10.58 2.14
CA THR A 23 28.68 -11.93 1.56
C THR A 23 27.60 -12.17 0.50
N ALA A 24 27.98 -12.66 -0.67
CA ALA A 24 27.01 -13.04 -1.70
C ALA A 24 26.17 -14.23 -1.27
N VAL A 25 24.85 -14.13 -1.43
CA VAL A 25 23.86 -15.15 -1.02
C VAL A 25 22.92 -15.44 -2.20
N ASN A 26 23.41 -16.12 -3.23
CA ASN A 26 22.78 -16.28 -4.53
C ASN A 26 22.37 -17.70 -4.90
N SER A 27 22.49 -18.69 -3.98
CA SER A 27 22.14 -20.08 -4.29
C SER A 27 20.67 -20.21 -4.71
N GLY A 28 20.41 -20.71 -5.91
CA GLY A 28 19.08 -20.81 -6.53
C GLY A 28 18.57 -19.53 -7.20
N LEU A 29 19.27 -18.39 -7.07
CA LEU A 29 18.92 -17.14 -7.77
C LEU A 29 19.44 -17.21 -9.22
N THR A 30 18.57 -17.54 -10.15
CA THR A 30 18.97 -17.70 -11.56
C THR A 30 19.12 -16.39 -12.32
N SER A 31 18.67 -15.26 -11.75
CA SER A 31 18.89 -13.92 -12.29
C SER A 31 19.60 -13.05 -11.25
N GLN A 32 20.77 -12.52 -11.62
CA GLN A 32 21.58 -11.66 -10.74
C GLN A 32 21.28 -10.17 -10.89
N TYR A 33 20.34 -9.79 -11.75
CA TYR A 33 19.87 -8.41 -11.90
C TYR A 33 18.73 -8.16 -10.93
N VAL A 34 19.04 -7.81 -9.68
CA VAL A 34 18.09 -7.59 -8.60
C VAL A 34 17.73 -6.11 -8.52
N ARG A 35 16.46 -5.80 -8.77
CA ARG A 35 15.93 -4.43 -8.82
C ARG A 35 15.21 -4.01 -7.56
N ALA A 36 14.61 -4.98 -6.86
CA ALA A 36 13.85 -4.73 -5.65
C ALA A 36 14.03 -5.87 -4.65
N LEU A 37 14.05 -5.53 -3.38
CA LEU A 37 13.97 -6.47 -2.26
C LEU A 37 12.80 -6.05 -1.36
N ALA A 38 12.04 -7.04 -0.88
CA ALA A 38 10.97 -6.82 0.08
C ALA A 38 10.98 -7.93 1.14
N VAL A 39 10.57 -7.58 2.37
CA VAL A 39 10.52 -8.52 3.50
C VAL A 39 9.09 -8.63 4.01
N SER A 40 8.62 -9.87 4.22
CA SER A 40 7.34 -10.18 4.85
C SER A 40 7.56 -11.23 5.93
N GLY A 41 7.55 -10.81 7.21
CA GLY A 41 7.94 -11.68 8.31
C GLY A 41 9.37 -12.16 8.17
N THR A 42 9.58 -13.49 8.04
CA THR A 42 10.90 -14.12 7.81
C THR A 42 11.22 -14.32 6.33
N ASN A 43 10.26 -14.07 5.44
CA ASN A 43 10.40 -14.24 4.00
C ASN A 43 11.05 -13.03 3.36
N ILE A 44 11.98 -13.27 2.43
CA ILE A 44 12.63 -12.24 1.63
C ILE A 44 12.28 -12.50 0.16
N PHE A 45 11.79 -11.47 -0.51
CA PHE A 45 11.46 -11.50 -1.93
C PHE A 45 12.47 -10.67 -2.71
N ALA A 46 12.99 -11.22 -3.80
CA ALA A 46 13.86 -10.53 -4.74
C ALA A 46 13.15 -10.40 -6.08
N GLY A 47 12.87 -9.16 -6.49
CA GLY A 47 12.37 -8.81 -7.81
C GLY A 47 13.54 -8.65 -8.79
N THR A 48 13.54 -9.42 -9.85
CA THR A 48 14.64 -9.51 -10.81
C THR A 48 14.16 -9.33 -12.25
N TRP A 49 15.08 -9.33 -13.19
CA TRP A 49 14.75 -9.39 -14.63
C TRP A 49 14.15 -10.74 -15.07
N ASN A 50 14.14 -11.74 -14.22
CA ASN A 50 13.57 -13.06 -14.48
C ASN A 50 12.55 -13.48 -13.41
N GLY A 51 11.72 -12.53 -13.00
CA GLY A 51 10.63 -12.74 -12.05
C GLY A 51 10.99 -12.47 -10.60
N VAL A 52 10.18 -13.05 -9.72
CA VAL A 52 10.30 -12.96 -8.26
C VAL A 52 10.88 -14.25 -7.72
N PHE A 53 11.85 -14.12 -6.81
CA PHE A 53 12.43 -15.21 -6.06
C PHE A 53 12.14 -15.01 -4.57
N LEU A 54 11.84 -16.12 -3.88
CA LEU A 54 11.58 -16.19 -2.45
C LEU A 54 12.72 -16.89 -1.74
N SER A 55 13.20 -16.32 -0.64
CA SER A 55 14.01 -17.00 0.36
C SER A 55 13.28 -17.04 1.70
N THR A 56 13.20 -18.21 2.32
CA THR A 56 12.63 -18.42 3.66
C THR A 56 13.71 -18.63 4.73
N ASN A 57 15.00 -18.53 4.36
CA ASN A 57 16.15 -18.85 5.19
C ASN A 57 17.25 -17.78 5.12
N SER A 58 16.83 -16.53 5.20
CA SER A 58 17.73 -15.36 5.23
C SER A 58 18.68 -15.28 4.02
N GLY A 59 18.18 -15.60 2.83
CA GLY A 59 18.94 -15.52 1.58
C GLY A 59 19.83 -16.73 1.27
N THR A 60 19.88 -17.74 2.16
CA THR A 60 20.73 -18.92 1.94
C THR A 60 20.35 -19.67 0.66
N ASN A 61 19.06 -19.80 0.38
CA ASN A 61 18.54 -20.37 -0.87
C ASN A 61 17.37 -19.54 -1.40
N TRP A 62 17.26 -19.48 -2.72
CA TRP A 62 16.19 -18.80 -3.44
C TRP A 62 15.42 -19.75 -4.33
N THR A 63 14.12 -19.61 -4.37
CA THR A 63 13.21 -20.38 -5.22
C THR A 63 12.37 -19.41 -6.05
N ALA A 64 12.27 -19.65 -7.36
CA ALA A 64 11.41 -18.86 -8.24
C ALA A 64 9.94 -19.06 -7.88
N VAL A 65 9.20 -17.94 -7.73
CA VAL A 65 7.77 -17.92 -7.37
C VAL A 65 7.00 -17.06 -8.38
N ASN A 66 6.83 -17.57 -9.61
CA ASN A 66 6.38 -16.79 -10.77
C ASN A 66 5.04 -17.27 -11.37
N ASN A 67 4.32 -18.18 -10.71
CA ASN A 67 3.05 -18.69 -11.23
C ASN A 67 2.02 -17.55 -11.36
N GLY A 68 1.53 -17.29 -12.59
CA GLY A 68 0.63 -16.18 -12.90
C GLY A 68 1.32 -14.83 -13.16
N LEU A 69 2.64 -14.70 -12.93
CA LEU A 69 3.40 -13.50 -13.26
C LEU A 69 3.76 -13.49 -14.75
N THR A 70 2.90 -12.90 -15.57
CA THR A 70 3.04 -12.93 -17.03
C THR A 70 4.11 -11.97 -17.57
N SER A 71 4.57 -10.99 -16.77
CA SER A 71 5.72 -10.13 -17.06
C SER A 71 6.79 -10.35 -16.00
N GLN A 72 7.96 -10.82 -16.40
CA GLN A 72 9.04 -11.21 -15.48
C GLN A 72 10.08 -10.11 -15.22
N TYR A 73 10.04 -8.98 -15.92
CA TYR A 73 10.90 -7.83 -15.62
C TYR A 73 10.36 -7.07 -14.39
N VAL A 74 10.67 -7.55 -13.19
CA VAL A 74 10.20 -6.95 -11.93
C VAL A 74 11.08 -5.76 -11.56
N GLN A 75 10.47 -4.59 -11.44
CA GLN A 75 11.15 -3.33 -11.14
C GLN A 75 10.97 -2.90 -9.67
N ALA A 76 9.81 -3.22 -9.09
CA ALA A 76 9.46 -2.83 -7.74
C ALA A 76 8.75 -3.98 -7.01
N LEU A 77 8.96 -4.05 -5.71
CA LEU A 77 8.21 -4.91 -4.77
C LEU A 77 7.74 -4.06 -3.60
N ALA A 78 6.52 -4.31 -3.14
CA ALA A 78 5.99 -3.74 -1.91
C ALA A 78 5.18 -4.79 -1.14
N VAL A 79 5.16 -4.67 0.19
CA VAL A 79 4.47 -5.61 1.09
C VAL A 79 3.53 -4.84 2.01
N SER A 80 2.28 -5.31 2.14
CA SER A 80 1.31 -4.85 3.12
C SER A 80 0.62 -6.05 3.75
N GLY A 81 0.96 -6.35 5.02
CA GLY A 81 0.50 -7.57 5.68
C GLY A 81 0.95 -8.82 4.93
N THR A 82 -0.01 -9.62 4.46
CA THR A 82 0.23 -10.81 3.63
C THR A 82 0.24 -10.55 2.14
N ASN A 83 -0.12 -9.32 1.72
CA ASN A 83 -0.16 -8.93 0.31
C ASN A 83 1.23 -8.53 -0.17
N ILE A 84 1.63 -9.07 -1.31
CA ILE A 84 2.87 -8.73 -2.00
C ILE A 84 2.52 -8.19 -3.37
N PHE A 85 3.00 -6.99 -3.67
CA PHE A 85 2.81 -6.34 -4.96
C PHE A 85 4.11 -6.36 -5.75
N ALA A 86 4.02 -6.71 -7.03
CA ALA A 86 5.13 -6.65 -7.98
C ALA A 86 4.80 -5.68 -9.11
N GLY A 87 5.57 -4.60 -9.21
CA GLY A 87 5.55 -3.67 -10.34
C GLY A 87 6.51 -4.15 -11.42
N THR A 88 6.01 -4.25 -12.66
CA THR A 88 6.75 -4.85 -13.75
C THR A 88 6.92 -3.89 -14.94
N SER A 89 7.86 -4.21 -15.82
CA SER A 89 8.02 -3.51 -17.09
C SER A 89 7.08 -4.11 -18.14
N GLY A 90 6.01 -3.38 -18.46
CA GLY A 90 5.05 -3.75 -19.50
C GLY A 90 3.90 -4.65 -19.07
N GLY A 91 3.88 -5.18 -17.81
CA GLY A 91 2.79 -6.01 -17.30
C GLY A 91 1.95 -5.32 -16.19
N GLY A 92 2.33 -4.10 -15.81
CA GLY A 92 1.66 -3.37 -14.73
C GLY A 92 1.99 -3.91 -13.35
N VAL A 93 0.98 -3.97 -12.48
CA VAL A 93 1.07 -4.44 -11.11
C VAL A 93 0.45 -5.83 -10.99
N PHE A 94 1.14 -6.71 -10.28
CA PHE A 94 0.64 -8.02 -9.89
C PHE A 94 0.54 -8.10 -8.37
N LEU A 95 -0.50 -8.76 -7.87
CA LEU A 95 -0.75 -9.03 -6.46
C LEU A 95 -0.65 -10.53 -6.19
N SER A 96 0.08 -10.88 -5.13
CA SER A 96 0.04 -12.18 -4.49
C SER A 96 -0.48 -12.04 -3.06
N THR A 97 -1.43 -12.89 -2.65
CA THR A 97 -1.97 -12.97 -1.29
C THR A 97 -1.50 -14.23 -0.55
N ASN A 98 -0.60 -15.01 -1.16
CA ASN A 98 -0.16 -16.33 -0.70
C ASN A 98 1.36 -16.52 -0.78
N ASN A 99 2.12 -15.50 -0.35
CA ASN A 99 3.59 -15.51 -0.32
C ASN A 99 4.25 -15.81 -1.67
N GLY A 100 3.70 -15.28 -2.75
CA GLY A 100 4.23 -15.44 -4.10
C GLY A 100 3.88 -16.75 -4.79
N ASN A 101 3.13 -17.67 -4.15
CA ASN A 101 2.76 -18.94 -4.75
C ASN A 101 1.92 -18.75 -6.02
N SER A 102 1.13 -17.68 -6.09
CA SER A 102 0.44 -17.24 -7.31
C SER A 102 0.30 -15.74 -7.37
N TRP A 103 0.24 -15.21 -8.60
CA TRP A 103 0.11 -13.78 -8.91
C TRP A 103 -1.09 -13.53 -9.79
N THR A 104 -1.81 -12.45 -9.53
CA THR A 104 -2.92 -11.97 -10.34
C THR A 104 -2.64 -10.54 -10.77
N ALA A 105 -2.83 -10.23 -12.05
CA ALA A 105 -2.71 -8.86 -12.55
C ALA A 105 -3.83 -7.99 -11.96
N VAL A 106 -3.47 -6.82 -11.43
CA VAL A 106 -4.39 -5.86 -10.79
C VAL A 106 -4.19 -4.49 -11.43
N ASN A 107 -4.68 -4.32 -12.67
CA ASN A 107 -4.34 -3.20 -13.55
C ASN A 107 -5.54 -2.35 -13.99
N ASN A 108 -6.75 -2.58 -13.47
CA ASN A 108 -7.92 -1.81 -13.87
C ASN A 108 -7.74 -0.32 -13.55
N GLY A 109 -7.77 0.55 -14.58
CA GLY A 109 -7.50 1.99 -14.47
C GLY A 109 -6.02 2.38 -14.54
N LEU A 110 -5.07 1.42 -14.52
CA LEU A 110 -3.64 1.69 -14.68
C LEU A 110 -3.30 1.83 -16.17
N THR A 111 -3.23 3.04 -16.67
CA THR A 111 -3.03 3.32 -18.11
C THR A 111 -1.57 3.18 -18.56
N SER A 112 -0.59 3.22 -17.66
CA SER A 112 0.82 2.92 -17.95
C SER A 112 1.24 1.62 -17.27
N GLN A 113 1.63 0.64 -18.05
CA GLN A 113 1.93 -0.73 -17.63
C GLN A 113 3.41 -0.97 -17.27
N THR A 114 4.25 0.07 -17.32
CA THR A 114 5.62 0.00 -16.83
C THR A 114 5.70 0.70 -15.49
N VAL A 115 5.81 -0.09 -14.42
CA VAL A 115 5.77 0.37 -13.02
C VAL A 115 7.18 0.29 -12.43
N TYR A 116 7.77 1.44 -12.13
CA TYR A 116 9.13 1.56 -11.58
C TYR A 116 9.17 1.60 -10.06
N ALA A 117 8.10 2.08 -9.43
CA ALA A 117 8.03 2.24 -7.99
C ALA A 117 6.66 1.83 -7.44
N LEU A 118 6.67 1.23 -6.27
CA LEU A 118 5.49 0.91 -5.49
C LEU A 118 5.69 1.41 -4.05
N ALA A 119 4.66 2.00 -3.47
CA ALA A 119 4.59 2.30 -2.05
C ALA A 119 3.23 1.88 -1.52
N VAL A 120 3.19 1.31 -0.32
CA VAL A 120 1.94 0.81 0.28
C VAL A 120 1.79 1.30 1.72
N SER A 121 0.55 1.57 2.12
CA SER A 121 0.16 1.86 3.49
C SER A 121 -1.24 1.30 3.71
N GLY A 122 -1.36 0.29 4.56
CA GLY A 122 -2.61 -0.45 4.73
C GLY A 122 -3.11 -1.05 3.41
N ILE A 123 -4.33 -0.66 3.02
CA ILE A 123 -4.96 -1.06 1.73
C ILE A 123 -4.59 -0.12 0.57
N ASN A 124 -3.99 1.02 0.89
CA ASN A 124 -3.64 2.07 -0.06
C ASN A 124 -2.33 1.74 -0.77
N THR A 125 -2.38 1.69 -2.08
CA THR A 125 -1.24 1.34 -2.93
C THR A 125 -0.98 2.46 -3.93
N PHE A 126 0.28 2.86 -4.07
CA PHE A 126 0.74 3.87 -5.02
C PHE A 126 1.68 3.22 -6.03
N ALA A 127 1.49 3.53 -7.30
CA ALA A 127 2.33 3.07 -8.40
C ALA A 127 2.93 4.26 -9.15
N GLY A 128 4.27 4.33 -9.20
CA GLY A 128 5.02 5.27 -10.02
C GLY A 128 5.37 4.62 -11.35
N THR A 129 5.04 5.27 -12.46
CA THR A 129 5.04 4.66 -13.78
C THR A 129 5.91 5.41 -14.79
N LEU A 130 6.27 4.73 -15.86
CA LEU A 130 6.94 5.31 -17.02
C LEU A 130 5.97 6.23 -17.78
N GLY A 131 6.19 7.53 -17.73
CA GLY A 131 5.42 8.52 -18.48
C GLY A 131 3.94 8.65 -18.11
N GLY A 132 3.46 7.92 -17.07
CA GLY A 132 2.08 7.98 -16.59
C GLY A 132 1.90 8.75 -15.26
N GLY A 133 3.02 9.09 -14.62
CA GLY A 133 3.00 9.73 -13.29
C GLY A 133 2.69 8.75 -12.18
N VAL A 134 1.90 9.19 -11.19
CA VAL A 134 1.50 8.41 -10.02
C VAL A 134 0.05 7.96 -10.14
N PHE A 135 -0.17 6.69 -9.89
CA PHE A 135 -1.50 6.09 -9.73
C PHE A 135 -1.72 5.66 -8.28
N PHE A 136 -2.96 5.73 -7.85
CA PHE A 136 -3.40 5.42 -6.49
C PHE A 136 -4.57 4.45 -6.49
N SER A 137 -4.54 3.49 -5.57
CA SER A 137 -5.60 2.51 -5.32
C SER A 137 -5.92 2.44 -3.84
N THR A 138 -7.20 2.38 -3.48
CA THR A 138 -7.72 2.21 -2.12
C THR A 138 -8.15 0.78 -1.81
N ASN A 139 -7.93 -0.17 -2.74
CA ASN A 139 -8.47 -1.52 -2.67
C ASN A 139 -7.45 -2.57 -3.15
N ASN A 140 -6.21 -2.46 -2.64
CA ASN A 140 -5.12 -3.39 -2.95
C ASN A 140 -4.84 -3.55 -4.46
N GLY A 141 -4.95 -2.47 -5.22
CA GLY A 141 -4.68 -2.45 -6.65
C GLY A 141 -5.84 -2.90 -7.53
N ALA A 142 -7.01 -3.26 -6.97
CA ALA A 142 -8.14 -3.70 -7.78
C ALA A 142 -8.62 -2.62 -8.75
N ASN A 143 -8.54 -1.33 -8.35
CA ASN A 143 -8.81 -0.19 -9.22
C ASN A 143 -7.78 0.92 -8.98
N TRP A 144 -7.36 1.60 -10.06
CA TRP A 144 -6.38 2.68 -10.01
C TRP A 144 -6.98 3.98 -10.54
N VAL A 145 -6.62 5.08 -9.89
CA VAL A 145 -6.89 6.45 -10.34
C VAL A 145 -5.58 7.21 -10.46
N ASN A 146 -5.51 8.07 -11.46
CA ASN A 146 -4.37 8.97 -11.63
C ASN A 146 -4.44 10.13 -10.62
N ILE A 147 -3.30 10.45 -9.97
CA ILE A 147 -3.22 11.52 -8.97
C ILE A 147 -2.12 12.54 -9.29
N ASN A 148 -1.99 12.91 -10.54
CA ASN A 148 -0.91 13.79 -11.07
C ASN A 148 -1.15 15.29 -10.87
N GLN A 149 -2.15 15.71 -10.09
CA GLN A 149 -2.38 17.13 -9.81
C GLN A 149 -1.13 17.79 -9.22
N GLY A 150 -0.71 18.88 -9.85
CA GLY A 150 0.50 19.61 -9.48
C GLY A 150 1.72 19.27 -10.33
N PHE A 151 1.77 18.15 -11.03
CA PHE A 151 2.83 17.92 -12.02
C PHE A 151 2.63 18.86 -13.22
N THR A 152 3.68 19.56 -13.61
CA THR A 152 3.64 20.50 -14.75
C THR A 152 3.53 19.76 -16.09
N THR A 153 4.07 18.55 -16.16
CA THR A 153 3.93 17.61 -17.27
C THR A 153 3.81 16.20 -16.72
N VAL A 154 3.15 15.31 -17.45
CA VAL A 154 3.10 13.89 -17.09
C VAL A 154 4.50 13.32 -17.22
N THR A 155 5.04 12.78 -16.15
CA THR A 155 6.45 12.39 -16.02
C THR A 155 6.63 10.94 -15.62
N THR A 156 7.84 10.44 -15.82
CA THR A 156 8.26 9.16 -15.26
C THR A 156 8.52 9.31 -13.78
N VAL A 157 7.95 8.43 -12.97
CA VAL A 157 8.17 8.35 -11.52
C VAL A 157 9.04 7.14 -11.21
N ASN A 158 10.28 7.40 -10.79
CA ASN A 158 11.31 6.39 -10.57
C ASN A 158 11.32 5.85 -9.13
N SER A 159 10.80 6.63 -8.18
CA SER A 159 10.75 6.25 -6.77
C SER A 159 9.52 6.82 -6.09
N LEU A 160 8.99 6.08 -5.12
CA LEU A 160 7.89 6.48 -4.25
C LEU A 160 8.25 6.17 -2.80
N SER A 161 7.85 7.04 -1.90
CA SER A 161 7.98 6.82 -0.45
C SER A 161 6.81 7.47 0.28
N ILE A 162 6.33 6.83 1.33
CA ILE A 162 5.33 7.38 2.25
C ILE A 162 6.05 7.64 3.56
N ALA A 163 6.17 8.90 3.95
CA ALA A 163 6.88 9.30 5.16
C ALA A 163 6.34 10.63 5.68
N TYR A 164 6.34 10.81 7.00
CA TYR A 164 5.97 12.07 7.67
C TYR A 164 4.63 12.66 7.23
N GLY A 165 3.64 11.80 6.90
CA GLY A 165 2.33 12.22 6.43
C GLY A 165 2.27 12.69 4.97
N TYR A 166 3.30 12.44 4.18
CA TYR A 166 3.38 12.78 2.77
C TYR A 166 3.65 11.54 1.90
N VAL A 167 3.19 11.60 0.67
CA VAL A 167 3.68 10.78 -0.44
C VAL A 167 4.72 11.59 -1.20
N PHE A 168 5.92 11.03 -1.33
CA PHE A 168 7.01 11.61 -2.10
C PHE A 168 7.16 10.85 -3.42
N ALA A 169 7.34 11.57 -4.52
CA ALA A 169 7.59 11.02 -5.84
C ALA A 169 8.90 11.59 -6.41
N GLY A 170 9.90 10.74 -6.60
CA GLY A 170 11.13 11.07 -7.32
C GLY A 170 10.94 10.86 -8.82
N THR A 171 11.12 11.92 -9.61
CA THR A 171 10.78 11.93 -11.03
C THR A 171 12.00 11.92 -11.93
N GLY A 172 11.83 11.44 -13.16
CA GLY A 172 12.83 11.54 -14.21
C GLY A 172 12.88 12.96 -14.82
N GLY A 173 13.76 13.81 -14.29
CA GLY A 173 14.00 15.14 -14.85
C GLY A 173 13.21 16.31 -14.22
N GLN A 174 12.36 16.07 -13.22
CA GLN A 174 11.56 17.12 -12.55
C GLN A 174 11.74 17.14 -11.02
N SER A 175 12.87 16.64 -10.50
CA SER A 175 13.19 16.61 -9.07
C SER A 175 12.25 15.72 -8.24
N VAL A 176 12.01 16.09 -6.98
CA VAL A 176 11.14 15.38 -6.04
C VAL A 176 9.89 16.20 -5.78
N TRP A 177 8.75 15.56 -5.89
CA TRP A 177 7.43 16.11 -5.56
C TRP A 177 6.92 15.48 -4.28
N ARG A 178 6.08 16.23 -3.54
CA ARG A 178 5.36 15.70 -2.37
C ARG A 178 3.92 16.18 -2.36
N ARG A 179 3.03 15.34 -1.81
CA ARG A 179 1.64 15.68 -1.52
C ARG A 179 1.24 15.12 -0.18
N LEU A 180 0.38 15.81 0.57
CA LEU A 180 -0.15 15.30 1.83
C LEU A 180 -0.90 13.99 1.57
N TYR A 181 -0.57 12.97 2.35
CA TYR A 181 -1.16 11.64 2.25
C TYR A 181 -2.68 11.70 2.49
N THR A 182 -3.10 12.45 3.51
CA THR A 182 -4.51 12.62 3.89
C THR A 182 -5.35 13.26 2.79
N GLU A 183 -4.80 14.18 2.00
CA GLU A 183 -5.48 14.76 0.84
C GLU A 183 -5.72 13.73 -0.27
N ILE A 184 -4.82 12.76 -0.42
CA ILE A 184 -4.93 11.73 -1.45
C ILE A 184 -5.95 10.67 -1.05
N VAL A 185 -5.91 10.21 0.20
CA VAL A 185 -6.77 9.11 0.69
C VAL A 185 -8.17 9.59 1.08
N GLY A 186 -8.47 10.89 0.93
CA GLY A 186 -9.77 11.46 1.30
C GLY A 186 -10.01 11.52 2.81
N ILE A 187 -8.93 11.50 3.61
CA ILE A 187 -8.99 11.69 5.06
C ILE A 187 -8.56 13.12 5.36
N ASN A 188 -9.49 13.93 5.84
CA ASN A 188 -9.22 15.32 6.19
C ASN A 188 -8.76 15.42 7.65
N ASN A 189 -7.60 16.01 7.89
CA ASN A 189 -7.24 16.47 9.22
C ASN A 189 -8.01 17.76 9.50
N ILE A 190 -8.92 17.73 10.49
CA ILE A 190 -9.77 18.87 10.85
C ILE A 190 -9.09 19.71 11.93
N SER A 191 -8.31 19.09 12.81
CA SER A 191 -7.57 19.75 13.88
C SER A 191 -6.29 19.02 14.21
N THR A 192 -5.21 19.76 14.40
CA THR A 192 -3.92 19.27 14.90
C THR A 192 -3.80 19.37 16.43
N GLU A 193 -4.81 19.92 17.12
CA GLU A 193 -4.88 19.86 18.55
C GLU A 193 -4.98 18.39 18.98
N SER A 194 -4.19 18.01 19.99
CA SER A 194 -4.19 16.61 20.47
C SER A 194 -5.43 16.37 21.33
N PRO A 195 -6.37 15.52 20.87
CA PRO A 195 -7.49 15.12 21.70
C PRO A 195 -7.04 14.41 22.96
N SER A 196 -7.80 14.52 24.06
CA SER A 196 -7.49 13.86 25.32
C SER A 196 -7.72 12.34 25.31
N SER A 197 -8.52 11.85 24.38
CA SER A 197 -8.87 10.44 24.21
C SER A 197 -9.20 10.11 22.76
N PHE A 198 -9.08 8.83 22.40
CA PHE A 198 -9.66 8.33 21.14
C PHE A 198 -11.18 8.43 21.19
N SER A 199 -11.81 8.74 20.07
CA SER A 199 -13.26 8.74 19.93
C SER A 199 -13.69 8.38 18.51
N LEU A 200 -14.96 7.93 18.38
CA LEU A 200 -15.63 7.73 17.11
C LEU A 200 -16.95 8.47 17.13
N GLU A 201 -17.14 9.47 16.28
CA GLU A 201 -18.40 10.20 16.23
C GLU A 201 -19.46 9.47 15.41
N GLN A 202 -20.72 9.84 15.60
CA GLN A 202 -21.83 9.38 14.76
C GLN A 202 -21.64 9.94 13.36
N ASN A 203 -21.77 9.08 12.34
CA ASN A 203 -21.70 9.51 10.94
C ASN A 203 -22.78 10.56 10.61
N TYR A 204 -22.43 11.50 9.76
CA TYR A 204 -23.37 12.54 9.32
C TYR A 204 -23.27 12.75 7.80
N PRO A 205 -24.41 12.75 7.09
CA PRO A 205 -25.77 12.49 7.57
C PRO A 205 -25.98 11.02 8.01
N ASN A 206 -26.97 10.80 8.89
CA ASN A 206 -27.48 9.48 9.25
C ASN A 206 -28.98 9.58 9.54
N PRO A 207 -29.91 9.01 8.75
CA PRO A 207 -29.63 8.16 7.56
C PRO A 207 -28.87 8.87 6.44
N PHE A 208 -28.22 8.10 5.54
CA PHE A 208 -27.41 8.64 4.45
C PHE A 208 -27.77 8.04 3.08
N ASN A 209 -27.47 8.78 1.99
CA ASN A 209 -27.73 8.38 0.60
C ASN A 209 -26.74 9.05 -0.37
N PRO A 210 -25.91 8.33 -1.10
CA PRO A 210 -25.28 7.08 -0.70
C PRO A 210 -24.03 7.35 0.16
N THR A 211 -23.66 8.62 0.40
CA THR A 211 -22.41 9.03 1.07
C THR A 211 -22.67 9.61 2.45
N THR A 212 -21.73 9.38 3.36
CA THR A 212 -21.72 9.95 4.70
C THR A 212 -20.28 10.23 5.16
N LYS A 213 -20.11 11.10 6.14
CA LYS A 213 -18.84 11.41 6.77
C LYS A 213 -18.75 10.78 8.14
N ILE A 214 -17.57 10.30 8.49
CA ILE A 214 -17.25 9.71 9.78
C ILE A 214 -16.07 10.47 10.36
N LYS A 215 -16.26 11.07 11.53
CA LYS A 215 -15.25 11.80 12.26
C LYS A 215 -14.73 10.98 13.43
N PHE A 216 -13.42 11.07 13.69
CA PHE A 216 -12.77 10.34 14.77
C PHE A 216 -11.57 11.10 15.32
N ASP A 217 -11.28 10.86 16.60
CA ASP A 217 -10.15 11.45 17.30
C ASP A 217 -9.05 10.42 17.53
N VAL A 218 -7.81 10.86 17.36
CA VAL A 218 -6.58 10.12 17.63
C VAL A 218 -5.83 10.85 18.74
N ALA A 219 -5.75 10.26 19.93
CA ALA A 219 -5.14 10.91 21.08
C ALA A 219 -3.61 10.89 21.04
N ILE A 220 -3.04 9.82 20.53
CA ILE A 220 -1.58 9.61 20.42
C ILE A 220 -1.24 8.98 19.08
N LEU A 221 0.01 9.13 18.65
CA LEU A 221 0.51 8.46 17.44
C LEU A 221 0.23 6.96 17.50
N GLY A 222 -0.52 6.43 16.55
CA GLY A 222 -0.90 5.00 16.54
C GLY A 222 -1.55 4.56 15.22
N ASP A 223 -1.65 3.23 15.09
CA ASP A 223 -2.35 2.61 13.97
C ASP A 223 -3.86 2.65 14.25
N VAL A 224 -4.64 3.14 13.30
CA VAL A 224 -6.10 3.26 13.37
C VAL A 224 -6.71 2.43 12.26
N LYS A 225 -7.66 1.57 12.61
CA LYS A 225 -8.46 0.82 11.65
C LYS A 225 -9.94 1.14 11.84
N ILE A 226 -10.65 1.48 10.75
CA ILE A 226 -12.11 1.65 10.73
C ILE A 226 -12.68 0.68 9.69
N VAL A 227 -13.57 -0.21 10.13
CA VAL A 227 -14.18 -1.26 9.32
C VAL A 227 -15.70 -1.13 9.36
N VAL A 228 -16.33 -1.28 8.20
CA VAL A 228 -17.78 -1.35 8.05
C VAL A 228 -18.23 -2.81 8.02
N TYR A 229 -19.30 -3.09 8.74
CA TYR A 229 -19.93 -4.41 8.85
C TYR A 229 -21.39 -4.33 8.46
N ASN A 230 -21.93 -5.42 7.86
CA ASN A 230 -23.36 -5.57 7.67
C ASN A 230 -24.08 -5.98 8.98
N ALA A 231 -25.40 -6.12 8.91
CA ALA A 231 -26.23 -6.52 10.07
C ALA A 231 -25.92 -7.94 10.62
N MET A 232 -25.25 -8.79 9.82
CA MET A 232 -24.81 -10.13 10.23
C MET A 232 -23.41 -10.13 10.86
N GLY A 233 -22.75 -8.95 10.98
CA GLY A 233 -21.40 -8.83 11.49
C GLY A 233 -20.29 -9.20 10.50
N CYS A 234 -20.63 -9.42 9.21
CA CYS A 234 -19.62 -9.65 8.19
C CYS A 234 -18.98 -8.32 7.76
N GLU A 235 -17.66 -8.30 7.63
CA GLU A 235 -16.92 -7.16 7.08
C GLU A 235 -17.38 -6.87 5.65
N VAL A 236 -17.72 -5.61 5.39
CA VAL A 236 -18.12 -5.11 4.08
C VAL A 236 -16.99 -4.33 3.43
N GLN A 237 -16.35 -3.47 4.20
CA GLN A 237 -15.28 -2.61 3.73
C GLN A 237 -14.42 -2.12 4.89
N THR A 238 -13.10 -2.12 4.70
CA THR A 238 -12.18 -1.34 5.53
C THR A 238 -12.06 0.05 4.90
N ILE A 239 -12.39 1.12 5.64
CA ILE A 239 -12.35 2.51 5.17
C ILE A 239 -11.12 3.29 5.67
N VAL A 240 -10.55 2.86 6.79
CA VAL A 240 -9.29 3.39 7.34
C VAL A 240 -8.46 2.21 7.83
N ASN A 241 -7.17 2.18 7.52
CA ASN A 241 -6.19 1.24 8.08
C ASN A 241 -4.80 1.86 7.97
N GLU A 242 -4.52 2.85 8.83
CA GLU A 242 -3.39 3.76 8.70
C GLU A 242 -2.83 4.16 10.04
N ARG A 243 -1.59 4.67 10.03
CA ARG A 243 -0.93 5.27 11.19
C ARG A 243 -1.14 6.78 11.20
N PHE A 244 -1.73 7.29 12.28
CA PHE A 244 -2.06 8.72 12.45
C PHE A 244 -1.25 9.36 13.56
N GLN A 245 -0.94 10.65 13.39
CA GLN A 245 -0.53 11.54 14.46
C GLN A 245 -1.73 11.86 15.36
N ALA A 246 -1.48 12.41 16.56
CA ALA A 246 -2.56 12.95 17.37
C ALA A 246 -3.31 14.07 16.62
N GLY A 247 -4.63 14.05 16.67
CA GLY A 247 -5.48 15.02 15.94
C GLY A 247 -6.90 14.52 15.73
N THR A 248 -7.74 15.37 15.16
CA THR A 248 -9.11 15.04 14.76
C THR A 248 -9.18 14.88 13.24
N TYR A 249 -9.80 13.80 12.79
CA TYR A 249 -9.87 13.39 11.40
C TYR A 249 -11.30 13.13 10.94
N GLU A 250 -11.56 13.32 9.66
CA GLU A 250 -12.82 12.99 9.00
C GLU A 250 -12.53 12.18 7.73
N THR A 251 -13.28 11.10 7.53
CA THR A 251 -13.26 10.31 6.29
C THR A 251 -14.67 10.20 5.71
N SER A 252 -14.75 9.94 4.40
CA SER A 252 -16.03 9.72 3.72
C SER A 252 -16.24 8.24 3.48
N PHE A 253 -17.49 7.79 3.62
CA PHE A 253 -17.93 6.45 3.26
C PHE A 253 -18.98 6.53 2.14
N ASP A 254 -18.77 5.75 1.08
CA ASP A 254 -19.70 5.63 -0.04
C ASP A 254 -20.33 4.23 -0.06
N GLY A 255 -21.63 4.16 0.22
CA GLY A 255 -22.46 2.95 0.18
C GLY A 255 -23.13 2.70 -1.16
N SER A 256 -22.71 3.33 -2.27
CA SER A 256 -23.35 3.20 -3.60
C SER A 256 -23.46 1.75 -4.09
N GLN A 257 -22.53 0.89 -3.71
CA GLN A 257 -22.52 -0.54 -4.09
C GLN A 257 -23.25 -1.44 -3.08
N LEU A 258 -23.75 -0.88 -1.97
CA LEU A 258 -24.44 -1.63 -0.92
C LEU A 258 -25.95 -1.49 -1.06
N THR A 259 -26.71 -2.42 -0.48
CA THR A 259 -28.18 -2.35 -0.40
C THR A 259 -28.61 -1.45 0.73
N SER A 260 -29.81 -0.82 0.63
CA SER A 260 -30.42 -0.11 1.76
C SER A 260 -30.50 -1.01 2.97
N GLY A 261 -30.18 -0.49 4.15
CA GLY A 261 -30.17 -1.29 5.38
C GLY A 261 -29.31 -0.72 6.49
N VAL A 262 -29.25 -1.47 7.59
CA VAL A 262 -28.45 -1.15 8.77
C VAL A 262 -27.03 -1.69 8.58
N TYR A 263 -26.05 -0.83 8.85
CA TYR A 263 -24.62 -1.15 8.88
C TYR A 263 -24.03 -0.67 10.19
N PHE A 264 -22.89 -1.22 10.53
CA PHE A 264 -22.09 -0.80 11.69
C PHE A 264 -20.70 -0.44 11.22
N TYR A 265 -20.07 0.52 11.87
CA TYR A 265 -18.65 0.81 11.67
C TYR A 265 -17.93 0.83 13.01
N LYS A 266 -16.76 0.22 13.04
CA LYS A 266 -15.95 0.05 14.23
C LYS A 266 -14.57 0.65 14.01
N ILE A 267 -14.15 1.53 14.91
CA ILE A 267 -12.76 1.97 15.04
C ILE A 267 -12.01 1.03 16.00
N SER A 268 -10.74 0.81 15.72
CA SER A 268 -9.79 0.15 16.63
C SER A 268 -8.42 0.82 16.54
N SER A 269 -7.77 1.03 17.70
CA SER A 269 -6.41 1.56 17.84
C SER A 269 -5.81 1.09 19.16
N GLY A 270 -4.83 0.20 19.12
CA GLY A 270 -4.33 -0.48 20.32
C GLY A 270 -5.47 -1.19 21.07
N ASP A 271 -5.61 -0.87 22.36
CA ASP A 271 -6.67 -1.43 23.21
C ASP A 271 -8.02 -0.69 23.08
N PHE A 272 -8.05 0.45 22.37
CA PHE A 272 -9.28 1.20 22.15
C PHE A 272 -10.11 0.60 21.03
N SER A 273 -11.42 0.45 21.26
CA SER A 273 -12.37 0.17 20.18
C SER A 273 -13.76 0.74 20.50
N GLU A 274 -14.41 1.29 19.49
CA GLU A 274 -15.76 1.82 19.56
C GLU A 274 -16.54 1.47 18.30
N THR A 275 -17.85 1.21 18.41
CA THR A 275 -18.74 0.85 17.30
C THR A 275 -19.95 1.76 17.27
N LYS A 276 -20.30 2.24 16.08
CA LYS A 276 -21.50 3.03 15.81
C LYS A 276 -22.38 2.35 14.76
N LYS A 277 -23.65 2.69 14.76
CA LYS A 277 -24.65 2.22 13.79
C LYS A 277 -24.93 3.30 12.76
N MET A 278 -25.09 2.92 11.48
CA MET A 278 -25.51 3.81 10.41
C MET A 278 -26.63 3.17 9.58
N LEU A 279 -27.47 4.02 8.95
CA LEU A 279 -28.59 3.60 8.12
C LEU A 279 -28.43 4.14 6.71
N LEU A 280 -28.25 3.22 5.74
CA LEU A 280 -28.25 3.55 4.31
C LEU A 280 -29.66 3.50 3.74
N ILE A 281 -30.09 4.54 3.06
CA ILE A 281 -31.36 4.65 2.36
C ILE A 281 -31.06 5.02 0.90
N LYS A 282 -31.50 4.23 -0.03
CA LYS A 282 -31.44 4.51 -1.48
C LYS A 282 -32.81 4.88 -2.00
#